data_31d8b37b1f86d380d2cb0faf66a6de32
#
_entry.id   31d8b37b1f86d380d2cb0faf66a6de32
#
_cell.length_a   1.000
_cell.length_b   1.000
_cell.length_c   1.000
_cell.angle_alpha   90.00
_cell.angle_beta   90.00
_cell.angle_gamma   90.00
#
_symmetry.space_group_name_H-M   'P 1'
#
loop_
_entity.id
_entity.type
_entity.pdbx_description
1 polymer ?
#
loop_
_entity_poly.entity_id
_entity_poly.type
_entity_poly.pdbx_seq_one_letter_code
_entity_poly.pdbx_strand_id
1 'polypeptide(L)'
;MKNDLQTSVAFTGHRAMIYAAGDSAEALRLRLDATLHELYARGARCFYSGMADGFDLIAARAVLDLQRQYSDVQLIAAVPFRGHGRSFSAVVQRDYEQILRSANRVEVLAEEYSRDCFLRRDDYMVERAATVVAWFDGRAGGTAYTVARARSLGREVINLY
;
A
#
# COMPACT_ATOMS: atom_id res chain seq x y z
N MET A 1 -16.68 -2.66 -12.46
CA MET A 1 -16.03 -3.98 -12.36
C MET A 1 -15.84 -4.31 -10.88
N LYS A 2 -16.36 -5.45 -10.43
CA LYS A 2 -16.11 -5.90 -9.06
C LYS A 2 -14.62 -6.26 -8.93
N ASN A 3 -13.94 -5.69 -7.95
CA ASN A 3 -12.59 -6.12 -7.62
C ASN A 3 -12.67 -7.51 -7.02
N ASP A 4 -12.11 -8.46 -7.73
CA ASP A 4 -11.99 -9.83 -7.22
C ASP A 4 -10.86 -9.91 -6.20
N LEU A 5 -11.09 -10.62 -5.10
CA LEU A 5 -10.08 -10.88 -4.06
C LEU A 5 -8.78 -11.41 -4.69
N GLN A 6 -8.89 -12.37 -5.61
CA GLN A 6 -7.73 -13.05 -6.21
C GLN A 6 -6.90 -12.14 -7.14
N THR A 7 -7.48 -11.06 -7.64
CA THR A 7 -6.80 -10.11 -8.52
C THR A 7 -6.38 -8.83 -7.82
N SER A 8 -6.50 -8.80 -6.49
CA SER A 8 -6.21 -7.61 -5.69
C SER A 8 -5.01 -7.82 -4.76
N VAL A 9 -4.24 -6.75 -4.59
CA VAL A 9 -3.03 -6.67 -3.78
C VAL A 9 -3.17 -5.50 -2.83
N ALA A 10 -2.75 -5.66 -1.58
CA ALA A 10 -2.67 -4.59 -0.59
C ALA A 10 -1.21 -4.38 -0.16
N PHE A 11 -0.89 -3.15 0.22
CA PHE A 11 0.44 -2.80 0.73
C PHE A 11 0.38 -2.48 2.21
N THR A 12 1.45 -2.80 2.92
CA THR A 12 1.68 -2.38 4.30
C THR A 12 3.17 -2.24 4.57
N GLY A 13 3.56 -1.22 5.32
CA GLY A 13 4.96 -1.02 5.64
C GLY A 13 5.18 0.13 6.61
N HIS A 14 6.41 0.28 7.04
CA HIS A 14 6.79 1.32 8.01
C HIS A 14 6.72 2.72 7.40
N ARG A 15 6.37 3.70 8.22
CA ARG A 15 6.37 5.12 7.86
C ARG A 15 7.79 5.67 7.80
N ALA A 16 8.64 5.28 8.75
CA ALA A 16 10.04 5.65 8.76
C ALA A 16 10.83 4.67 7.90
N MET A 17 11.45 5.18 6.83
CA MET A 17 12.20 4.36 5.89
C MET A 17 13.64 4.20 6.37
N ILE A 18 13.83 3.32 7.37
CA ILE A 18 15.12 2.97 7.93
C ILE A 18 15.56 1.64 7.32
N TYR A 19 16.53 1.69 6.43
CA TYR A 19 16.98 0.51 5.69
C TYR A 19 17.96 -0.33 6.49
N ALA A 20 17.91 -1.64 6.30
CA ALA A 20 18.90 -2.56 6.84
C ALA A 20 20.29 -2.28 6.23
N ALA A 21 21.35 -2.74 6.89
CA ALA A 21 22.72 -2.62 6.36
C ALA A 21 22.79 -3.26 4.97
N GLY A 22 23.34 -2.51 4.01
CA GLY A 22 23.47 -2.95 2.63
C GLY A 22 22.21 -2.77 1.76
N ASP A 23 21.08 -2.36 2.33
CA ASP A 23 19.86 -2.04 1.58
C ASP A 23 19.77 -0.53 1.29
N SER A 24 18.86 -0.14 0.39
CA SER A 24 18.66 1.25 -0.01
C SER A 24 17.27 1.46 -0.61
N ALA A 25 16.88 2.72 -0.78
CA ALA A 25 15.64 3.07 -1.46
C ALA A 25 15.62 2.53 -2.89
N GLU A 26 16.74 2.62 -3.62
CA GLU A 26 16.86 2.12 -4.97
C GLU A 26 16.72 0.59 -5.03
N ALA A 27 17.38 -0.13 -4.12
CA ALA A 27 17.30 -1.60 -4.05
C ALA A 27 15.88 -2.05 -3.70
N LEU A 28 15.21 -1.39 -2.75
CA LEU A 28 13.82 -1.66 -2.43
C LEU A 28 12.92 -1.44 -3.64
N ARG A 29 13.11 -0.32 -4.35
CA ARG A 29 12.27 -0.02 -5.51
C ARG A 29 12.44 -1.06 -6.62
N LEU A 30 13.64 -1.57 -6.84
CA LEU A 30 13.88 -2.64 -7.81
C LEU A 30 13.16 -3.94 -7.41
N ARG A 31 13.23 -4.32 -6.13
CA ARG A 31 12.50 -5.50 -5.63
C ARG A 31 10.99 -5.32 -5.77
N LEU A 32 10.50 -4.14 -5.42
CA LEU A 32 9.07 -3.82 -5.52
C LEU A 32 8.59 -3.88 -6.97
N ASP A 33 9.31 -3.26 -7.88
CA ASP A 33 8.95 -3.29 -9.31
C ASP A 33 8.92 -4.72 -9.85
N ALA A 34 9.91 -5.54 -9.52
CA ALA A 34 9.95 -6.95 -9.93
C ALA A 34 8.76 -7.73 -9.36
N THR A 35 8.42 -7.50 -8.09
CA THR A 35 7.27 -8.14 -7.45
C THR A 35 5.95 -7.73 -8.11
N LEU A 36 5.78 -6.45 -8.43
CA LEU A 36 4.56 -5.97 -9.08
C LEU A 36 4.40 -6.56 -10.49
N HIS A 37 5.48 -6.66 -11.26
CA HIS A 37 5.45 -7.30 -12.57
C HIS A 37 5.07 -8.79 -12.46
N GLU A 38 5.63 -9.49 -11.51
CA GLU A 38 5.30 -10.90 -11.26
C GLU A 38 3.83 -11.06 -10.86
N LEU A 39 3.33 -10.22 -9.95
CA LEU A 39 1.92 -10.25 -9.53
C LEU A 39 0.99 -9.94 -10.69
N TYR A 40 1.34 -8.96 -11.52
CA TYR A 40 0.58 -8.67 -12.74
C TYR A 40 0.51 -9.90 -13.67
N ALA A 41 1.64 -10.57 -13.89
CA ALA A 41 1.69 -11.79 -14.71
C ALA A 41 0.82 -12.91 -14.12
N ARG A 42 0.63 -12.93 -12.79
CA ARG A 42 -0.24 -13.89 -12.09
C ARG A 42 -1.72 -13.47 -12.08
N GLY A 43 -2.07 -12.33 -12.65
CA GLY A 43 -3.45 -11.86 -12.75
C GLY A 43 -3.83 -10.67 -11.87
N ALA A 44 -2.90 -10.13 -11.07
CA ALA A 44 -3.18 -8.96 -10.23
C ALA A 44 -3.49 -7.72 -11.09
N ARG A 45 -4.56 -6.99 -10.73
CA ARG A 45 -5.02 -5.82 -11.48
C ARG A 45 -5.34 -4.63 -10.57
N CYS A 46 -5.75 -4.88 -9.32
CA CYS A 46 -6.12 -3.84 -8.37
C CYS A 46 -5.12 -3.81 -7.22
N PHE A 47 -4.58 -2.63 -6.92
CA PHE A 47 -3.56 -2.43 -5.90
C PHE A 47 -4.03 -1.37 -4.92
N TYR A 48 -4.11 -1.73 -3.64
CA TYR A 48 -4.59 -0.87 -2.55
C TYR A 48 -3.43 -0.29 -1.77
N SER A 49 -3.35 1.05 -1.71
CA SER A 49 -2.41 1.75 -0.83
C SER A 49 -3.16 2.46 0.29
N GLY A 50 -2.68 2.34 1.51
CA GLY A 50 -3.23 3.03 2.68
C GLY A 50 -2.78 4.49 2.79
N MET A 51 -1.94 4.95 1.88
CA MET A 51 -1.54 6.35 1.73
C MET A 51 -0.79 6.93 2.92
N ALA A 52 -0.26 6.09 3.81
CA ALA A 52 0.61 6.56 4.89
C ALA A 52 1.95 7.03 4.33
N ASP A 53 2.59 7.96 5.02
CA ASP A 53 3.96 8.35 4.69
C ASP A 53 4.88 7.11 4.72
N GLY A 54 5.93 7.13 3.89
CA GLY A 54 6.89 6.03 3.80
C GLY A 54 6.49 4.99 2.77
N PHE A 55 6.47 3.71 3.16
CA PHE A 55 6.32 2.61 2.22
C PHE A 55 5.03 2.67 1.39
N ASP A 56 3.92 3.06 1.98
CA ASP A 56 2.62 3.11 1.28
C ASP A 56 2.68 4.04 0.06
N LEU A 57 3.30 5.21 0.20
CA LEU A 57 3.45 6.16 -0.91
C LEU A 57 4.46 5.67 -1.95
N ILE A 58 5.54 5.03 -1.51
CA ILE A 58 6.51 4.40 -2.42
C ILE A 58 5.82 3.34 -3.27
N ALA A 59 5.02 2.49 -2.65
CA ALA A 59 4.27 1.44 -3.33
C ALA A 59 3.24 2.01 -4.30
N ALA A 60 2.52 3.06 -3.90
CA ALA A 60 1.56 3.73 -4.77
C ALA A 60 2.22 4.30 -6.03
N ARG A 61 3.40 4.92 -5.88
CA ARG A 61 4.20 5.39 -7.02
C ARG A 61 4.59 4.26 -7.96
N ALA A 62 5.02 3.14 -7.41
CA ALA A 62 5.38 1.97 -8.20
C ALA A 62 4.19 1.43 -9.01
N VAL A 63 3.00 1.43 -8.42
CA VAL A 63 1.76 1.03 -9.12
C VAL A 63 1.44 1.99 -10.26
N LEU A 64 1.57 3.29 -10.05
CA LEU A 64 1.34 4.28 -11.11
C LEU A 64 2.34 4.12 -12.26
N ASP A 65 3.58 3.77 -11.97
CA ASP A 65 4.57 3.49 -13.01
C ASP A 65 4.23 2.18 -13.75
N LEU A 66 3.79 1.15 -13.03
CA LEU A 66 3.31 -0.10 -13.64
C LEU A 66 2.13 0.15 -14.58
N GLN A 67 1.21 1.02 -14.20
CA GLN A 67 0.04 1.39 -14.99
C GLN A 67 0.42 2.01 -16.34
N ARG A 68 1.55 2.67 -16.45
CA ARG A 68 2.04 3.21 -17.72
C ARG A 68 2.36 2.11 -18.73
N GLN A 69 2.75 0.94 -18.25
CA GLN A 69 3.03 -0.23 -19.10
C GLN A 69 1.79 -1.08 -19.33
N TYR A 70 0.92 -1.17 -18.33
CA TYR A 70 -0.26 -2.02 -18.34
C TYR A 70 -1.49 -1.20 -17.93
N SER A 71 -2.23 -0.73 -18.92
CA SER A 71 -3.34 0.22 -18.72
C SER A 71 -4.53 -0.36 -17.91
N ASP A 72 -4.59 -1.66 -17.75
CA ASP A 72 -5.63 -2.35 -16.95
C ASP A 72 -5.25 -2.47 -15.47
N VAL A 73 -4.10 -1.98 -15.05
CA VAL A 73 -3.71 -1.85 -13.63
C VAL A 73 -4.46 -0.68 -13.03
N GLN A 74 -4.99 -0.87 -11.81
CA GLN A 74 -5.69 0.16 -11.05
C GLN A 74 -5.04 0.38 -9.68
N LEU A 75 -4.84 1.65 -9.34
CA LEU A 75 -4.46 2.07 -7.99
C LEU A 75 -5.71 2.52 -7.23
N ILE A 76 -5.92 1.95 -6.06
CA ILE A 76 -7.00 2.33 -5.15
C ILE A 76 -6.38 2.90 -3.88
N ALA A 77 -6.66 4.16 -3.59
CA ALA A 77 -6.21 4.82 -2.37
C ALA A 77 -7.24 4.59 -1.26
N ALA A 78 -6.85 3.89 -0.21
CA ALA A 78 -7.67 3.68 0.98
C ALA A 78 -7.26 4.71 2.04
N VAL A 79 -8.02 5.80 2.12
CA VAL A 79 -7.71 6.93 3.00
C VAL A 79 -8.42 6.70 4.34
N PRO A 80 -7.68 6.67 5.47
CA PRO A 80 -8.29 6.31 6.76
C PRO A 80 -9.32 7.34 7.25
N PHE A 81 -9.11 8.62 6.95
CA PHE A 81 -10.06 9.69 7.29
C PHE A 81 -9.82 10.89 6.39
N ARG A 82 -10.87 11.71 6.23
CA ARG A 82 -10.80 12.92 5.41
C ARG A 82 -9.77 13.89 6.00
N GLY A 83 -8.83 14.34 5.16
CA GLY A 83 -7.75 15.24 5.58
C GLY A 83 -6.50 14.54 6.10
N HIS A 84 -6.39 13.24 5.94
CA HIS A 84 -5.27 12.41 6.42
C HIS A 84 -3.89 12.99 6.10
N GLY A 85 -3.68 13.53 4.90
CA GLY A 85 -2.37 14.06 4.49
C GLY A 85 -1.99 15.41 5.09
N ARG A 86 -2.89 16.09 5.81
CA ARG A 86 -2.66 17.46 6.31
C ARG A 86 -1.51 17.57 7.31
N SER A 87 -1.22 16.51 8.05
CA SER A 87 -0.14 16.49 9.04
C SER A 87 1.24 16.18 8.44
N PHE A 88 1.30 15.83 7.16
CA PHE A 88 2.57 15.50 6.51
C PHE A 88 3.37 16.77 6.18
N SER A 89 4.69 16.62 6.00
CA SER A 89 5.54 17.72 5.53
C SER A 89 5.06 18.23 4.17
N ALA A 90 5.42 19.46 3.80
CA ALA A 90 4.99 20.06 2.54
C ALA A 90 5.38 19.22 1.32
N VAL A 91 6.57 18.60 1.34
CA VAL A 91 7.05 17.74 0.25
C VAL A 91 6.19 16.47 0.17
N VAL A 92 5.94 15.83 1.29
CA VAL A 92 5.12 14.61 1.35
C VAL A 92 3.67 14.90 0.99
N GLN A 93 3.11 16.04 1.43
CA GLN A 93 1.75 16.44 1.04
C GLN A 93 1.60 16.56 -0.48
N ARG A 94 2.58 17.16 -1.15
CA ARG A 94 2.56 17.28 -2.62
C ARG A 94 2.55 15.93 -3.31
N ASP A 95 3.38 15.01 -2.83
CA ASP A 95 3.43 13.64 -3.34
C ASP A 95 2.10 12.92 -3.09
N TYR A 96 1.59 13.02 -1.88
CA TYR A 96 0.29 12.46 -1.47
C TYR A 96 -0.85 12.95 -2.37
N GLU A 97 -0.97 14.26 -2.55
CA GLU A 97 -2.02 14.87 -3.37
C GLU A 97 -1.91 14.46 -4.84
N GLN A 98 -0.69 14.39 -5.37
CA GLN A 98 -0.46 13.96 -6.74
C GLN A 98 -0.86 12.50 -6.95
N ILE A 99 -0.55 11.63 -6.00
CA ILE A 99 -0.97 10.22 -6.03
C ILE A 99 -2.49 10.11 -5.97
N LEU A 100 -3.15 10.88 -5.08
CA LEU A 100 -4.61 10.88 -5.00
C LEU A 100 -5.26 11.29 -6.31
N ARG A 101 -4.74 12.32 -6.97
CA ARG A 101 -5.26 12.76 -8.27
C ARG A 101 -5.09 11.73 -9.36
N SER A 102 -4.04 10.91 -9.27
CA SER A 102 -3.73 9.87 -10.26
C SER A 102 -4.39 8.53 -9.98
N ALA A 103 -4.86 8.31 -8.74
CA ALA A 103 -5.51 7.07 -8.36
C ALA A 103 -6.80 6.85 -9.15
N ASN A 104 -7.06 5.61 -9.52
CA ASN A 104 -8.29 5.24 -10.24
C ASN A 104 -9.52 5.35 -9.34
N ARG A 105 -9.33 5.10 -8.04
CA ARG A 105 -10.40 5.24 -7.04
C ARG A 105 -9.81 5.70 -5.71
N VAL A 106 -10.54 6.56 -5.01
CA VAL A 106 -10.19 7.02 -3.67
C VAL A 106 -11.35 6.65 -2.74
N GLU A 107 -11.07 5.81 -1.74
CA GLU A 107 -12.02 5.39 -0.74
C GLU A 107 -11.67 6.08 0.59
N VAL A 108 -12.47 7.07 0.98
CA VAL A 108 -12.33 7.74 2.28
C VAL A 108 -13.18 6.98 3.28
N LEU A 109 -12.54 6.34 4.27
CA LEU A 109 -13.20 5.38 5.14
C LEU A 109 -13.90 6.01 6.34
N ALA A 110 -13.54 7.25 6.71
CA ALA A 110 -14.18 8.00 7.79
C ALA A 110 -14.08 9.50 7.53
N GLU A 111 -15.04 10.25 8.05
CA GLU A 111 -15.03 11.72 7.93
C GLU A 111 -14.00 12.35 8.86
N GLU A 112 -13.71 11.73 10.01
CA GLU A 112 -12.85 12.27 11.04
C GLU A 112 -11.84 11.23 11.55
N TYR A 113 -10.73 11.69 12.10
CA TYR A 113 -9.75 10.87 12.80
C TYR A 113 -10.40 10.18 14.00
N SER A 114 -10.02 8.91 14.21
CA SER A 114 -10.30 8.15 15.42
C SER A 114 -9.10 7.30 15.80
N ARG A 115 -9.06 6.79 17.03
CA ARG A 115 -7.90 6.02 17.51
C ARG A 115 -7.66 4.75 16.70
N ASP A 116 -8.72 4.16 16.15
CA ASP A 116 -8.66 2.90 15.40
C ASP A 116 -8.72 3.08 13.87
N CYS A 117 -8.70 4.32 13.37
CA CYS A 117 -8.90 4.60 11.94
C CYS A 117 -7.84 3.93 11.05
N PHE A 118 -6.59 3.88 11.50
CA PHE A 118 -5.52 3.23 10.74
C PHE A 118 -5.69 1.71 10.67
N LEU A 119 -6.09 1.09 11.78
CA LEU A 119 -6.35 -0.36 11.82
C LEU A 119 -7.59 -0.71 10.98
N ARG A 120 -8.62 0.11 11.00
CA ARG A 120 -9.80 -0.07 10.15
C ARG A 120 -9.45 0.01 8.66
N ARG A 121 -8.60 0.96 8.28
CA ARG A 121 -8.10 1.06 6.91
C ARG A 121 -7.33 -0.20 6.53
N ASP A 122 -6.44 -0.67 7.39
CA ASP A 122 -5.65 -1.87 7.13
C ASP A 122 -6.55 -3.11 6.99
N ASP A 123 -7.52 -3.27 7.86
CA ASP A 123 -8.51 -4.35 7.75
C ASP A 123 -9.29 -4.27 6.44
N TYR A 124 -9.72 -3.07 6.05
CA TYR A 124 -10.42 -2.84 4.78
C TYR A 124 -9.62 -3.37 3.59
N MET A 125 -8.32 -3.06 3.54
CA MET A 125 -7.44 -3.49 2.46
C MET A 125 -7.20 -5.00 2.47
N VAL A 126 -6.89 -5.57 3.62
CA VAL A 126 -6.58 -7.01 3.76
C VAL A 126 -7.79 -7.87 3.46
N GLU A 127 -8.99 -7.42 3.82
CA GLU A 127 -10.23 -8.12 3.50
C GLU A 127 -10.50 -8.20 1.99
N ARG A 128 -9.93 -7.30 1.20
CA ARG A 128 -10.17 -7.17 -0.23
C ARG A 128 -9.04 -7.68 -1.13
N ALA A 129 -7.94 -8.14 -0.54
CA ALA A 129 -6.76 -8.53 -1.30
C ALA A 129 -6.26 -9.92 -0.89
N ALA A 130 -6.05 -10.80 -1.88
CA ALA A 130 -5.49 -12.13 -1.62
C ALA A 130 -4.01 -12.09 -1.30
N THR A 131 -3.30 -11.04 -1.72
CA THR A 131 -1.86 -10.87 -1.54
C THR A 131 -1.58 -9.56 -0.83
N VAL A 132 -0.68 -9.59 0.15
CA VAL A 132 -0.18 -8.41 0.85
C VAL A 132 1.32 -8.30 0.58
N VAL A 133 1.73 -7.19 -0.02
CA VAL A 133 3.14 -6.84 -0.18
C VAL A 133 3.54 -5.95 0.98
N ALA A 134 4.50 -6.39 1.76
CA ALA A 134 4.89 -5.75 3.00
C ALA A 134 6.35 -5.28 2.97
N TRP A 135 6.64 -4.25 3.73
CA TRP A 135 8.01 -3.89 4.11
C TRP A 135 8.05 -3.84 5.64
N PHE A 136 8.40 -4.97 6.25
CA PHE A 136 8.21 -5.25 7.66
C PHE A 136 9.49 -5.80 8.29
N ASP A 137 10.04 -5.07 9.25
CA ASP A 137 11.30 -5.40 9.94
C ASP A 137 11.11 -6.25 11.21
N GLY A 138 9.89 -6.63 11.55
CA GLY A 138 9.56 -7.44 12.72
C GLY A 138 9.12 -6.63 13.94
N ARG A 139 9.21 -5.29 13.91
CA ARG A 139 8.82 -4.45 15.06
C ARG A 139 7.30 -4.45 15.27
N ALA A 140 6.91 -4.35 16.56
CA ALA A 140 5.50 -4.14 16.91
C ALA A 140 4.98 -2.82 16.34
N GLY A 141 3.69 -2.78 15.99
CA GLY A 141 3.01 -1.60 15.45
C GLY A 141 1.98 -1.94 14.40
N GLY A 142 1.56 -0.94 13.63
CA GLY A 142 0.52 -1.09 12.61
C GLY A 142 0.87 -2.08 11.51
N THR A 143 2.13 -2.10 11.06
CA THR A 143 2.58 -3.06 10.03
C THR A 143 2.56 -4.49 10.57
N ALA A 144 3.02 -4.70 11.81
CA ALA A 144 2.95 -6.01 12.47
C ALA A 144 1.50 -6.50 12.57
N TYR A 145 0.59 -5.62 12.98
CA TYR A 145 -0.85 -5.91 13.04
C TYR A 145 -1.38 -6.37 11.67
N THR A 146 -1.09 -5.61 10.63
CA THR A 146 -1.59 -5.87 9.28
C THR A 146 -1.06 -7.19 8.73
N VAL A 147 0.23 -7.47 8.93
CA VAL A 147 0.84 -8.74 8.52
C VAL A 147 0.21 -9.92 9.25
N ALA A 148 0.03 -9.80 10.58
CA ALA A 148 -0.61 -10.86 11.38
C ALA A 148 -2.07 -11.07 10.92
N ARG A 149 -2.80 -10.00 10.66
CA ARG A 149 -4.19 -10.07 10.18
C ARG A 149 -4.26 -10.74 8.81
N ALA A 150 -3.37 -10.37 7.89
CA ALA A 150 -3.30 -10.99 6.57
C ALA A 150 -3.07 -12.51 6.68
N ARG A 151 -2.13 -12.92 7.51
CA ARG A 151 -1.85 -14.34 7.74
C ARG A 151 -3.04 -15.07 8.35
N SER A 152 -3.74 -14.45 9.30
CA SER A 152 -4.92 -15.05 9.93
C SER A 152 -6.06 -15.28 8.94
N LEU A 153 -6.15 -14.45 7.90
CA LEU A 153 -7.14 -14.58 6.82
C LEU A 153 -6.66 -15.45 5.66
N GLY A 154 -5.49 -16.07 5.77
CA GLY A 154 -4.95 -16.94 4.73
C GLY A 154 -4.42 -16.18 3.50
N ARG A 155 -4.09 -14.89 3.64
CA ARG A 155 -3.51 -14.12 2.55
C ARG A 155 -2.04 -14.49 2.34
N GLU A 156 -1.57 -14.43 1.09
CA GLU A 156 -0.15 -14.51 0.81
C GLU A 156 0.53 -13.22 1.26
N VAL A 157 1.63 -13.33 2.01
CA VAL A 157 2.41 -12.15 2.43
C VAL A 157 3.79 -12.24 1.78
N ILE A 158 4.12 -11.21 1.00
CA ILE A 158 5.43 -11.05 0.36
C ILE A 158 6.13 -9.91 1.08
N ASN A 159 7.15 -10.22 1.88
CA ASN A 159 7.89 -9.22 2.64
C ASN A 159 9.16 -8.83 1.88
N LEU A 160 9.30 -7.55 1.58
CA LEU A 160 10.43 -6.98 0.82
C LEU A 160 11.55 -6.42 1.72
N TYR A 161 11.41 -6.49 3.06
CA TYR A 161 12.44 -6.02 3.99
C TYR A 161 13.69 -6.91 3.94
#